data_eb34f908e52b39d7d0329935985c8532
#
_entry.id   eb34f908e52b39d7d0329935985c8532
#
_cell.length_a   1.000
_cell.length_b   1.000
_cell.length_c   1.000
_cell.angle_alpha   90.00
_cell.angle_beta   90.00
_cell.angle_gamma   90.00
#
_symmetry.space_group_name_H-M   'P 1'
#
loop_
_entity.id
_entity.type
_entity.pdbx_description
1 polymer ?
#
loop_
_entity_poly.entity_id
_entity_poly.type
_entity_poly.pdbx_seq_one_letter_code
_entity_poly.pdbx_strand_id
1 'polypeptide(L)'
;MEQVVFTYPGRPPVVDGIDWRMQAGEFHCLVGRSGCGKTTLLQLAAGLLRPQSGRVLLQGQELQAPGPQLGFMFQAPTLLDWQRVIDNVLLPVSLQRRPGAGDVERARALLDQLGLASHAQHYPRQLSGGQQSRVALARALVLEPALLLLDEPFAALDAITRAELQDDLLRTCRQRGTTVLFVTHDIREAVYLGDRIAVMHAGRIVDDIRIDLPGPHVQAMRDEAPFNRYCAQVRKSMDGVAA
;
A
#
# COMPACT_ATOMS: atom_id res chain seq x y z
N MET A 1 -11.05 -2.76 -11.34
CA MET A 1 -11.97 -3.81 -10.86
C MET A 1 -13.32 -3.56 -11.50
N GLU A 2 -13.97 -4.60 -12.01
CA GLU A 2 -15.27 -4.52 -12.68
C GLU A 2 -16.19 -5.57 -12.10
N GLN A 3 -17.24 -5.15 -11.39
CA GLN A 3 -18.27 -5.97 -10.75
C GLN A 3 -17.72 -7.12 -9.90
N VAL A 4 -16.66 -6.84 -9.13
CA VAL A 4 -15.93 -7.87 -8.37
C VAL A 4 -16.74 -8.30 -7.15
N VAL A 5 -16.98 -9.62 -7.06
CA VAL A 5 -17.63 -10.28 -5.92
C VAL A 5 -16.73 -11.38 -5.37
N PHE A 6 -16.62 -11.45 -4.04
CA PHE A 6 -15.90 -12.52 -3.37
C PHE A 6 -16.54 -12.92 -2.04
N THR A 7 -16.64 -14.23 -1.82
CA THR A 7 -17.25 -14.83 -0.63
C THR A 7 -16.31 -15.93 -0.10
N TYR A 8 -16.03 -15.93 1.19
CA TYR A 8 -15.40 -17.10 1.83
C TYR A 8 -16.43 -18.21 2.05
N PRO A 9 -16.05 -19.50 1.99
CA PRO A 9 -16.95 -20.61 2.21
C PRO A 9 -17.79 -20.44 3.49
N GLY A 10 -19.11 -20.56 3.36
CA GLY A 10 -20.05 -20.47 4.49
C GLY A 10 -20.25 -19.07 5.08
N ARG A 11 -19.83 -18.00 4.40
CA ARG A 11 -20.01 -16.61 4.84
C ARG A 11 -20.77 -15.78 3.80
N PRO A 12 -21.38 -14.66 4.19
CA PRO A 12 -21.91 -13.69 3.22
C PRO A 12 -20.76 -13.07 2.38
N PRO A 13 -21.08 -12.40 1.26
CA PRO A 13 -20.09 -11.71 0.45
C PRO A 13 -19.25 -10.72 1.28
N VAL A 14 -17.91 -10.84 1.20
CA VAL A 14 -16.97 -9.94 1.86
C VAL A 14 -16.58 -8.80 0.93
N VAL A 15 -16.65 -9.03 -0.39
CA VAL A 15 -16.56 -8.02 -1.45
C VAL A 15 -17.79 -8.23 -2.33
N ASP A 16 -18.57 -7.17 -2.54
CA ASP A 16 -19.90 -7.25 -3.13
C ASP A 16 -20.09 -6.23 -4.24
N GLY A 17 -19.87 -6.65 -5.49
CA GLY A 17 -20.11 -5.85 -6.69
C GLY A 17 -19.23 -4.61 -6.81
N ILE A 18 -17.94 -4.70 -6.48
CA ILE A 18 -17.05 -3.53 -6.52
C ILE A 18 -16.67 -3.18 -7.97
N ASP A 19 -17.01 -1.94 -8.35
CA ASP A 19 -16.47 -1.22 -9.50
C ASP A 19 -15.52 -0.13 -9.02
N TRP A 20 -14.23 -0.28 -9.31
CA TRP A 20 -13.25 0.71 -8.88
C TRP A 20 -12.10 0.85 -9.86
N ARG A 21 -11.76 2.09 -10.19
CA ARG A 21 -10.69 2.42 -11.14
C ARG A 21 -9.67 3.34 -10.47
N MET A 22 -8.40 3.05 -10.72
CA MET A 22 -7.26 3.86 -10.31
C MET A 22 -6.52 4.32 -11.56
N GLN A 23 -6.07 5.57 -11.58
CA GLN A 23 -5.23 6.08 -12.67
C GLN A 23 -3.76 5.81 -12.35
N ALA A 24 -2.94 5.67 -13.41
CA ALA A 24 -1.52 5.45 -13.24
C ALA A 24 -0.86 6.65 -12.52
N GLY A 25 0.00 6.35 -11.55
CA GLY A 25 0.71 7.33 -10.73
C GLY A 25 -0.11 7.95 -9.59
N GLU A 26 -1.40 7.62 -9.45
CA GLU A 26 -2.22 8.08 -8.33
C GLU A 26 -1.96 7.27 -7.06
N PHE A 27 -2.09 7.94 -5.92
CA PHE A 27 -2.06 7.34 -4.60
C PHE A 27 -3.50 7.21 -4.07
N HIS A 28 -4.04 5.99 -4.09
CA HIS A 28 -5.37 5.69 -3.58
C HIS A 28 -5.29 5.12 -2.17
N CYS A 29 -6.09 5.65 -1.26
CA CYS A 29 -6.28 5.09 0.07
C CYS A 29 -7.63 4.39 0.17
N LEU A 30 -7.64 3.22 0.82
CA LEU A 30 -8.86 2.49 1.15
C LEU A 30 -9.05 2.50 2.66
N VAL A 31 -10.10 3.15 3.12
CA VAL A 31 -10.44 3.24 4.54
C VAL A 31 -11.75 2.53 4.84
N GLY A 32 -11.93 2.10 6.08
CA GLY A 32 -13.16 1.46 6.54
C GLY A 32 -12.95 0.78 7.89
N ARG A 33 -14.05 0.42 8.54
CA ARG A 33 -14.03 -0.29 9.84
C ARG A 33 -13.35 -1.66 9.71
N SER A 34 -12.84 -2.18 10.82
CA SER A 34 -12.28 -3.54 10.84
C SER A 34 -13.34 -4.56 10.37
N GLY A 35 -12.90 -5.53 9.56
CA GLY A 35 -13.78 -6.58 9.02
C GLY A 35 -14.65 -6.19 7.82
N CYS A 36 -14.59 -4.96 7.28
CA CYS A 36 -15.40 -4.55 6.13
C CYS A 36 -14.93 -5.11 4.78
N GLY A 37 -13.78 -5.82 4.72
CA GLY A 37 -13.30 -6.48 3.49
C GLY A 37 -12.05 -5.86 2.85
N LYS A 38 -11.39 -4.84 3.45
CA LYS A 38 -10.24 -4.13 2.86
C LYS A 38 -9.07 -5.04 2.47
N THR A 39 -8.62 -5.88 3.40
CA THR A 39 -7.53 -6.85 3.14
C THR A 39 -7.93 -7.84 2.05
N THR A 40 -9.18 -8.31 2.03
CA THR A 40 -9.69 -9.19 0.97
C THR A 40 -9.68 -8.48 -0.38
N LEU A 41 -10.11 -7.22 -0.44
CA LEU A 41 -10.07 -6.42 -1.67
C LEU A 41 -8.63 -6.22 -2.16
N LEU A 42 -7.69 -5.96 -1.22
CA LEU A 42 -6.27 -5.84 -1.53
C LEU A 42 -5.69 -7.15 -2.08
N GLN A 43 -6.07 -8.30 -1.50
CA GLN A 43 -5.65 -9.62 -1.97
C GLN A 43 -6.21 -9.97 -3.35
N LEU A 44 -7.43 -9.54 -3.65
CA LEU A 44 -8.02 -9.64 -5.00
C LEU A 44 -7.25 -8.74 -5.99
N ALA A 45 -6.91 -7.49 -5.59
CA ALA A 45 -6.08 -6.59 -6.38
C ALA A 45 -4.67 -7.13 -6.65
N ALA A 46 -4.15 -7.98 -5.75
CA ALA A 46 -2.87 -8.65 -5.89
C ALA A 46 -2.91 -9.94 -6.74
N GLY A 47 -4.11 -10.44 -7.09
CA GLY A 47 -4.29 -11.76 -7.70
C GLY A 47 -3.99 -12.93 -6.77
N LEU A 48 -3.91 -12.68 -5.45
CA LEU A 48 -3.75 -13.71 -4.40
C LEU A 48 -5.07 -14.46 -4.17
N LEU A 49 -6.19 -13.80 -4.42
CA LEU A 49 -7.51 -14.39 -4.45
C LEU A 49 -8.14 -14.18 -5.82
N ARG A 50 -8.97 -15.14 -6.25
CA ARG A 50 -9.74 -15.03 -7.49
C ARG A 50 -11.18 -14.61 -7.16
N PRO A 51 -11.74 -13.60 -7.84
CA PRO A 51 -13.13 -13.24 -7.65
C PRO A 51 -14.04 -14.37 -8.11
N GLN A 52 -15.22 -14.50 -7.49
CA GLN A 52 -16.27 -15.45 -7.91
C GLN A 52 -17.03 -14.92 -9.12
N SER A 53 -17.17 -13.59 -9.23
CA SER A 53 -17.68 -12.92 -10.42
C SER A 53 -16.98 -11.57 -10.60
N GLY A 54 -17.09 -11.01 -11.78
CA GLY A 54 -16.34 -9.82 -12.16
C GLY A 54 -14.89 -10.13 -12.48
N ARG A 55 -14.07 -9.08 -12.65
CA ARG A 55 -12.65 -9.22 -13.00
C ARG A 55 -11.80 -8.10 -12.43
N VAL A 56 -10.52 -8.41 -12.18
CA VAL A 56 -9.50 -7.45 -11.81
C VAL A 56 -8.62 -7.23 -13.03
N LEU A 57 -8.41 -5.97 -13.41
CA LEU A 57 -7.57 -5.60 -14.54
C LEU A 57 -6.38 -4.78 -14.04
N LEU A 58 -5.19 -5.08 -14.54
CA LEU A 58 -3.99 -4.27 -14.38
C LEU A 58 -3.48 -3.86 -15.75
N GLN A 59 -3.39 -2.54 -16.01
CA GLN A 59 -3.00 -1.99 -17.31
C GLN A 59 -3.84 -2.56 -18.49
N GLY A 60 -5.15 -2.77 -18.24
CA GLY A 60 -6.08 -3.30 -19.26
C GLY A 60 -6.04 -4.82 -19.44
N GLN A 61 -5.14 -5.53 -18.80
CA GLN A 61 -5.04 -7.00 -18.84
C GLN A 61 -5.63 -7.62 -17.59
N GLU A 62 -6.37 -8.72 -17.75
CA GLU A 62 -6.95 -9.44 -16.62
C GLU A 62 -5.87 -10.08 -15.75
N LEU A 63 -5.91 -9.78 -14.45
CA LEU A 63 -4.98 -10.29 -13.46
C LEU A 63 -5.45 -11.66 -12.95
N GLN A 64 -4.77 -12.71 -13.35
CA GLN A 64 -5.10 -14.09 -12.95
C GLN A 64 -4.23 -14.63 -11.80
N ALA A 65 -3.06 -14.04 -11.59
CA ALA A 65 -2.10 -14.42 -10.55
C ALA A 65 -1.16 -13.25 -10.23
N PRO A 66 -0.49 -13.26 -9.06
CA PRO A 66 0.55 -12.29 -8.75
C PRO A 66 1.67 -12.29 -9.79
N GLY A 67 2.19 -11.11 -10.10
CA GLY A 67 3.27 -10.96 -11.08
C GLY A 67 4.26 -9.85 -10.71
N PRO A 68 5.37 -9.72 -11.46
CA PRO A 68 6.44 -8.75 -11.17
C PRO A 68 5.99 -7.29 -11.25
N GLN A 69 4.88 -7.02 -11.92
CA GLN A 69 4.26 -5.69 -11.99
C GLN A 69 3.56 -5.26 -10.70
N LEU A 70 3.50 -6.13 -9.70
CA LEU A 70 2.89 -5.89 -8.39
C LEU A 70 3.94 -5.88 -7.30
N GLY A 71 3.98 -4.81 -6.51
CA GLY A 71 4.66 -4.79 -5.22
C GLY A 71 3.65 -5.00 -4.10
N PHE A 72 3.99 -5.80 -3.11
CA PHE A 72 3.12 -6.04 -1.96
C PHE A 72 3.88 -5.88 -0.64
N MET A 73 3.31 -5.11 0.28
CA MET A 73 3.80 -4.99 1.65
C MET A 73 2.69 -5.34 2.63
N PHE A 74 2.95 -6.33 3.46
CA PHE A 74 2.05 -6.78 4.52
C PHE A 74 2.15 -5.86 5.74
N GLN A 75 1.19 -5.96 6.63
CA GLN A 75 1.16 -5.25 7.92
C GLN A 75 2.44 -5.52 8.75
N ALA A 76 2.90 -6.76 8.78
CA ALA A 76 4.22 -7.10 9.32
C ALA A 76 5.27 -7.07 8.20
N PRO A 77 6.52 -6.62 8.45
CA PRO A 77 7.58 -6.56 7.45
C PRO A 77 7.92 -7.91 6.80
N THR A 78 7.66 -9.02 7.47
CA THR A 78 7.87 -10.41 6.98
C THR A 78 9.24 -10.59 6.30
N LEU A 79 10.30 -10.07 6.93
CA LEU A 79 11.66 -10.24 6.45
C LEU A 79 12.18 -11.65 6.78
N LEU A 80 13.08 -12.16 5.93
CA LEU A 80 13.76 -13.43 6.17
C LEU A 80 14.92 -13.20 7.13
N ASP A 81 14.80 -13.66 8.37
CA ASP A 81 15.74 -13.41 9.47
C ASP A 81 17.16 -13.92 9.20
N TRP A 82 17.28 -14.95 8.36
CA TRP A 82 18.56 -15.59 7.97
C TRP A 82 19.22 -14.94 6.76
N GLN A 83 18.55 -13.96 6.12
CA GLN A 83 19.10 -13.20 4.99
C GLN A 83 19.47 -11.79 5.43
N ARG A 84 20.49 -11.22 4.79
CA ARG A 84 20.88 -9.83 4.98
C ARG A 84 19.81 -8.89 4.43
N VAL A 85 19.87 -7.64 4.83
CA VAL A 85 18.97 -6.58 4.34
C VAL A 85 18.97 -6.51 2.82
N ILE A 86 20.15 -6.48 2.19
CA ILE A 86 20.25 -6.39 0.73
C ILE A 86 19.64 -7.63 0.05
N ASP A 87 19.79 -8.82 0.64
CA ASP A 87 19.25 -10.06 0.10
C ASP A 87 17.72 -10.12 0.26
N ASN A 88 17.20 -9.58 1.37
CA ASN A 88 15.76 -9.40 1.56
C ASN A 88 15.17 -8.47 0.49
N VAL A 89 15.84 -7.36 0.16
CA VAL A 89 15.39 -6.44 -0.90
C VAL A 89 15.44 -7.14 -2.26
N LEU A 90 16.47 -7.94 -2.53
CA LEU A 90 16.64 -8.67 -3.79
C LEU A 90 15.77 -9.93 -3.91
N LEU A 91 15.06 -10.34 -2.86
CA LEU A 91 14.26 -11.57 -2.85
C LEU A 91 13.31 -11.68 -4.05
N PRO A 92 12.50 -10.65 -4.42
CA PRO A 92 11.60 -10.75 -5.57
C PRO A 92 12.32 -11.00 -6.91
N VAL A 93 13.53 -10.47 -7.06
CA VAL A 93 14.38 -10.74 -8.23
C VAL A 93 14.88 -12.18 -8.19
N SER A 94 15.36 -12.62 -7.01
CA SER A 94 15.95 -13.96 -6.80
C SER A 94 14.95 -15.10 -7.06
N LEU A 95 13.67 -14.85 -6.85
CA LEU A 95 12.58 -15.82 -7.14
C LEU A 95 12.33 -15.98 -8.65
N GLN A 96 12.75 -15.05 -9.48
CA GLN A 96 12.56 -15.09 -10.93
C GLN A 96 13.82 -15.52 -11.68
N ARG A 97 14.97 -15.01 -11.23
CA ARG A 97 16.30 -15.25 -11.83
C ARG A 97 17.42 -14.88 -10.85
N ARG A 98 18.63 -15.26 -11.17
CA ARG A 98 19.79 -14.80 -10.39
C ARG A 98 19.95 -13.28 -10.53
N PRO A 99 20.06 -12.52 -9.40
CA PRO A 99 20.29 -11.08 -9.45
C PRO A 99 21.60 -10.73 -10.16
N GLY A 100 21.54 -9.76 -11.06
CA GLY A 100 22.71 -9.19 -11.74
C GLY A 100 23.22 -7.92 -11.04
N ALA A 101 24.31 -7.34 -11.56
CA ALA A 101 24.91 -6.13 -11.01
C ALA A 101 23.93 -4.94 -10.96
N GLY A 102 23.12 -4.75 -12.00
CA GLY A 102 22.11 -3.69 -12.05
C GLY A 102 20.99 -3.85 -11.01
N ASP A 103 20.61 -5.09 -10.66
CA ASP A 103 19.62 -5.33 -9.60
C ASP A 103 20.19 -4.97 -8.23
N VAL A 104 21.45 -5.31 -7.99
CA VAL A 104 22.16 -4.97 -6.75
C VAL A 104 22.30 -3.46 -6.61
N GLU A 105 22.64 -2.77 -7.70
CA GLU A 105 22.75 -1.30 -7.72
C GLU A 105 21.39 -0.65 -7.43
N ARG A 106 20.31 -1.12 -8.05
CA ARG A 106 18.94 -0.66 -7.78
C ARG A 106 18.53 -0.89 -6.33
N ALA A 107 18.82 -2.07 -5.78
CA ALA A 107 18.54 -2.38 -4.38
C ALA A 107 19.31 -1.46 -3.42
N ARG A 108 20.58 -1.17 -3.71
CA ARG A 108 21.38 -0.22 -2.93
C ARG A 108 20.84 1.21 -3.01
N ALA A 109 20.46 1.66 -4.20
CA ALA A 109 19.85 2.98 -4.39
C ALA A 109 18.54 3.12 -3.61
N LEU A 110 17.69 2.08 -3.57
CA LEU A 110 16.47 2.05 -2.76
C LEU A 110 16.78 2.13 -1.27
N LEU A 111 17.77 1.36 -0.80
CA LEU A 111 18.20 1.41 0.60
C LEU A 111 18.76 2.78 0.97
N ASP A 112 19.51 3.42 0.07
CA ASP A 112 20.04 4.79 0.28
C ASP A 112 18.89 5.80 0.36
N GLN A 113 17.95 5.79 -0.57
CA GLN A 113 16.76 6.65 -0.56
C GLN A 113 15.94 6.54 0.73
N LEU A 114 15.93 5.35 1.35
CA LEU A 114 15.21 5.05 2.59
C LEU A 114 16.10 5.17 3.85
N GLY A 115 17.30 5.75 3.73
CA GLY A 115 18.21 5.98 4.85
C GLY A 115 18.83 4.72 5.45
N LEU A 116 18.96 3.65 4.66
CA LEU A 116 19.46 2.34 5.10
C LEU A 116 20.76 1.91 4.40
N ALA A 117 21.50 2.81 3.74
CA ALA A 117 22.72 2.49 3.01
C ALA A 117 23.73 1.72 3.87
N SER A 118 23.97 2.18 5.12
CA SER A 118 24.89 1.56 6.08
C SER A 118 24.41 0.20 6.62
N HIS A 119 23.12 -0.12 6.47
CA HIS A 119 22.51 -1.33 7.02
C HIS A 119 22.41 -2.47 6.01
N ALA A 120 22.86 -2.31 4.76
CA ALA A 120 22.71 -3.27 3.68
C ALA A 120 23.22 -4.69 4.03
N GLN A 121 24.27 -4.79 4.86
CA GLN A 121 24.88 -6.04 5.28
C GLN A 121 24.38 -6.57 6.64
N HIS A 122 23.51 -5.82 7.34
CA HIS A 122 22.89 -6.25 8.59
C HIS A 122 21.83 -7.33 8.36
N TYR A 123 21.48 -8.01 9.44
CA TYR A 123 20.34 -8.94 9.46
C TYR A 123 19.11 -8.24 10.07
N PRO A 124 17.88 -8.70 9.74
CA PRO A 124 16.64 -8.08 10.24
C PRO A 124 16.60 -7.86 11.76
N ARG A 125 17.13 -8.80 12.53
CA ARG A 125 17.18 -8.73 14.02
C ARG A 125 18.05 -7.59 14.56
N GLN A 126 18.90 -7.01 13.73
CA GLN A 126 19.77 -5.87 14.10
C GLN A 126 19.11 -4.52 13.82
N LEU A 127 17.88 -4.51 13.27
CA LEU A 127 17.15 -3.34 12.84
C LEU A 127 16.00 -3.02 13.80
N SER A 128 15.69 -1.72 13.96
CA SER A 128 14.46 -1.28 14.59
C SER A 128 13.24 -1.66 13.74
N GLY A 129 12.03 -1.64 14.32
CA GLY A 129 10.79 -1.91 13.58
C GLY A 129 10.59 -0.99 12.38
N GLY A 130 10.90 0.31 12.52
CA GLY A 130 10.84 1.28 11.41
C GLY A 130 11.85 0.97 10.31
N GLN A 131 13.07 0.58 10.67
CA GLN A 131 14.07 0.15 9.69
C GLN A 131 13.65 -1.13 8.96
N GLN A 132 13.05 -2.10 9.65
CA GLN A 132 12.49 -3.30 9.03
C GLN A 132 11.36 -2.96 8.04
N SER A 133 10.49 -2.01 8.38
CA SER A 133 9.43 -1.53 7.48
C SER A 133 10.01 -0.85 6.23
N ARG A 134 11.08 -0.07 6.36
CA ARG A 134 11.81 0.51 5.21
C ARG A 134 12.43 -0.56 4.31
N VAL A 135 12.98 -1.63 4.88
CA VAL A 135 13.50 -2.78 4.10
C VAL A 135 12.35 -3.48 3.36
N ALA A 136 11.21 -3.69 4.00
CA ALA A 136 10.04 -4.29 3.36
C ALA A 136 9.49 -3.42 2.22
N LEU A 137 9.51 -2.09 2.38
CA LEU A 137 9.16 -1.15 1.32
C LEU A 137 10.15 -1.22 0.15
N ALA A 138 11.47 -1.22 0.43
CA ALA A 138 12.50 -1.38 -0.60
C ALA A 138 12.31 -2.69 -1.38
N ARG A 139 12.02 -3.80 -0.68
CA ARG A 139 11.72 -5.11 -1.28
C ARG A 139 10.50 -5.05 -2.20
N ALA A 140 9.43 -4.37 -1.79
CA ALA A 140 8.23 -4.24 -2.60
C ALA A 140 8.45 -3.38 -3.86
N LEU A 141 9.42 -2.46 -3.85
CA LEU A 141 9.72 -1.53 -4.94
C LEU A 141 10.85 -1.99 -5.87
N VAL A 142 11.63 -3.03 -5.53
CA VAL A 142 12.86 -3.39 -6.26
C VAL A 142 12.61 -3.81 -7.71
N LEU A 143 11.44 -4.35 -8.01
CA LEU A 143 11.02 -4.73 -9.38
C LEU A 143 10.37 -3.58 -10.14
N GLU A 144 10.33 -2.35 -9.58
CA GLU A 144 9.69 -1.17 -10.18
C GLU A 144 8.23 -1.46 -10.58
N PRO A 145 7.39 -1.89 -9.61
CA PRO A 145 6.04 -2.34 -9.90
C PRO A 145 5.17 -1.21 -10.46
N ALA A 146 4.25 -1.56 -11.35
CA ALA A 146 3.22 -0.65 -11.84
C ALA A 146 2.20 -0.30 -10.75
N LEU A 147 1.96 -1.24 -9.82
CA LEU A 147 1.03 -1.07 -8.68
C LEU A 147 1.68 -1.58 -7.40
N LEU A 148 1.76 -0.71 -6.40
CA LEU A 148 2.20 -1.02 -5.04
C LEU A 148 0.98 -1.17 -4.13
N LEU A 149 0.86 -2.31 -3.49
CA LEU A 149 -0.23 -2.69 -2.58
C LEU A 149 0.30 -2.73 -1.14
N LEU A 150 -0.33 -1.97 -0.25
CA LEU A 150 0.13 -1.78 1.13
C LEU A 150 -1.03 -2.06 2.10
N ASP A 151 -0.88 -3.09 2.96
CA ASP A 151 -1.89 -3.48 3.94
C ASP A 151 -1.50 -2.99 5.34
N GLU A 152 -2.03 -1.86 5.77
CA GLU A 152 -1.74 -1.23 7.09
C GLU A 152 -0.24 -1.20 7.45
N PRO A 153 0.65 -0.75 6.55
CA PRO A 153 2.10 -0.99 6.67
C PRO A 153 2.76 -0.27 7.85
N PHE A 154 2.06 0.67 8.48
CA PHE A 154 2.59 1.49 9.57
C PHE A 154 1.87 1.30 10.90
N ALA A 155 0.94 0.34 11.00
CA ALA A 155 0.09 0.17 12.18
C ALA A 155 0.88 -0.13 13.48
N ALA A 156 2.03 -0.82 13.37
CA ALA A 156 2.86 -1.21 14.50
C ALA A 156 3.95 -0.18 14.90
N LEU A 157 3.97 0.99 14.26
CA LEU A 157 5.01 2.01 14.45
C LEU A 157 4.56 3.12 15.41
N ASP A 158 5.53 3.66 16.15
CA ASP A 158 5.33 4.90 16.92
C ASP A 158 5.05 6.10 15.99
N ALA A 159 4.52 7.18 16.55
CA ALA A 159 4.03 8.32 15.77
C ALA A 159 5.13 9.03 14.96
N ILE A 160 6.36 9.14 15.50
CA ILE A 160 7.46 9.84 14.83
C ILE A 160 7.96 9.00 13.66
N THR A 161 8.28 7.74 13.91
CA THR A 161 8.73 6.79 12.87
C THR A 161 7.71 6.63 11.76
N ARG A 162 6.40 6.60 12.13
CA ARG A 162 5.29 6.54 11.17
C ARG A 162 5.28 7.76 10.25
N ALA A 163 5.41 8.98 10.82
CA ALA A 163 5.42 10.21 10.03
C ALA A 163 6.59 10.24 9.04
N GLU A 164 7.79 9.87 9.48
CA GLU A 164 8.97 9.78 8.60
C GLU A 164 8.76 8.77 7.45
N LEU A 165 8.20 7.60 7.75
CA LEU A 165 7.95 6.56 6.74
C LEU A 165 6.85 6.96 5.74
N GLN A 166 5.86 7.72 6.16
CA GLN A 166 4.85 8.29 5.26
C GLN A 166 5.48 9.26 4.27
N ASP A 167 6.38 10.12 4.74
CA ASP A 167 7.11 11.06 3.89
C ASP A 167 8.04 10.31 2.91
N ASP A 168 8.76 9.30 3.39
CA ASP A 168 9.63 8.45 2.56
C ASP A 168 8.84 7.69 1.49
N LEU A 169 7.70 7.11 1.86
CA LEU A 169 6.80 6.40 0.92
C LEU A 169 6.29 7.36 -0.15
N LEU A 170 5.73 8.49 0.26
CA LEU A 170 5.14 9.47 -0.65
C LEU A 170 6.19 9.99 -1.63
N ARG A 171 7.36 10.42 -1.12
CA ARG A 171 8.47 10.89 -1.93
C ARG A 171 8.94 9.83 -2.94
N THR A 172 9.16 8.60 -2.47
CA THR A 172 9.67 7.50 -3.31
C THR A 172 8.69 7.14 -4.41
N CYS A 173 7.39 7.01 -4.09
CA CYS A 173 6.36 6.67 -5.06
C CYS A 173 6.12 7.79 -6.08
N ARG A 174 6.10 9.06 -5.64
CA ARG A 174 5.94 10.22 -6.55
C ARG A 174 7.11 10.35 -7.52
N GLN A 175 8.35 10.18 -7.04
CA GLN A 175 9.53 10.24 -7.90
C GLN A 175 9.54 9.15 -8.97
N ARG A 176 8.94 7.98 -8.69
CA ARG A 176 8.89 6.83 -9.60
C ARG A 176 7.62 6.76 -10.45
N GLY A 177 6.62 7.60 -10.17
CA GLY A 177 5.31 7.52 -10.80
C GLY A 177 4.58 6.21 -10.48
N THR A 178 4.87 5.58 -9.32
CA THR A 178 4.27 4.31 -8.91
C THR A 178 2.82 4.54 -8.48
N THR A 179 1.89 3.77 -9.02
CA THR A 179 0.50 3.75 -8.55
C THR A 179 0.44 3.02 -7.20
N VAL A 180 -0.29 3.56 -6.23
CA VAL A 180 -0.36 2.99 -4.88
C VAL A 180 -1.80 2.72 -4.48
N LEU A 181 -2.05 1.53 -3.93
CA LEU A 181 -3.25 1.21 -3.16
C LEU A 181 -2.85 0.96 -1.71
N PHE A 182 -3.23 1.88 -0.84
CA PHE A 182 -2.86 1.91 0.56
C PHE A 182 -4.09 1.64 1.44
N VAL A 183 -4.07 0.57 2.18
CA VAL A 183 -5.13 0.23 3.15
C VAL A 183 -4.74 0.75 4.52
N THR A 184 -5.64 1.49 5.15
CA THR A 184 -5.48 1.95 6.52
C THR A 184 -6.83 2.12 7.23
N HIS A 185 -6.82 2.14 8.55
CA HIS A 185 -7.96 2.55 9.38
C HIS A 185 -7.80 3.99 9.92
N ASP A 186 -6.63 4.61 9.69
CA ASP A 186 -6.34 5.98 10.13
C ASP A 186 -6.72 6.99 9.04
N ILE A 187 -7.75 7.79 9.32
CA ILE A 187 -8.26 8.82 8.40
C ILE A 187 -7.20 9.89 8.10
N ARG A 188 -6.43 10.30 9.12
CA ARG A 188 -5.40 11.34 8.95
C ARG A 188 -4.26 10.86 8.06
N GLU A 189 -3.92 9.59 8.15
CA GLU A 189 -2.95 8.93 7.28
C GLU A 189 -3.46 8.91 5.84
N ALA A 190 -4.70 8.50 5.62
CA ALA A 190 -5.31 8.45 4.30
C ALA A 190 -5.39 9.84 3.65
N VAL A 191 -5.79 10.88 4.39
CA VAL A 191 -5.85 12.27 3.88
C VAL A 191 -4.46 12.84 3.58
N TYR A 192 -3.44 12.42 4.35
CA TYR A 192 -2.07 12.88 4.14
C TYR A 192 -1.43 12.28 2.88
N LEU A 193 -1.67 11.00 2.61
CA LEU A 193 -1.01 10.25 1.54
C LEU A 193 -1.78 10.27 0.22
N GLY A 194 -3.11 10.25 0.29
CA GLY A 194 -3.97 9.93 -0.84
C GLY A 194 -4.29 11.11 -1.75
N ASP A 195 -4.31 10.85 -3.06
CA ASP A 195 -4.99 11.69 -4.05
C ASP A 195 -6.50 11.41 -4.05
N ARG A 196 -6.86 10.16 -3.69
CA ARG A 196 -8.25 9.70 -3.58
C ARG A 196 -8.40 8.78 -2.39
N ILE A 197 -9.55 8.87 -1.73
CA ILE A 197 -9.90 8.01 -0.59
C ILE A 197 -11.20 7.30 -0.88
N ALA A 198 -11.13 5.98 -1.05
CA ALA A 198 -12.31 5.13 -1.11
C ALA A 198 -12.71 4.71 0.30
N VAL A 199 -13.98 4.91 0.64
CA VAL A 199 -14.57 4.47 1.90
C VAL A 199 -15.28 3.14 1.68
N MET A 200 -14.85 2.10 2.41
CA MET A 200 -15.43 0.76 2.29
C MET A 200 -16.29 0.43 3.51
N HIS A 201 -17.50 -0.04 3.23
CA HIS A 201 -18.44 -0.53 4.23
C HIS A 201 -19.16 -1.79 3.73
N ALA A 202 -19.26 -2.82 4.58
CA ALA A 202 -20.00 -4.07 4.31
C ALA A 202 -19.72 -4.65 2.90
N GLY A 203 -18.45 -4.70 2.50
CA GLY A 203 -18.02 -5.26 1.21
C GLY A 203 -18.18 -4.34 0.00
N ARG A 204 -18.66 -3.10 0.16
CA ARG A 204 -18.90 -2.14 -0.93
C ARG A 204 -18.09 -0.88 -0.74
N ILE A 205 -17.71 -0.22 -1.84
CA ILE A 205 -17.21 1.16 -1.81
C ILE A 205 -18.44 2.06 -1.78
N VAL A 206 -18.59 2.83 -0.70
CA VAL A 206 -19.75 3.68 -0.43
C VAL A 206 -19.48 5.15 -0.75
N ASP A 207 -18.22 5.54 -0.84
CA ASP A 207 -17.77 6.88 -1.23
C ASP A 207 -16.38 6.83 -1.84
N ASP A 208 -16.05 7.77 -2.74
CA ASP A 208 -14.74 7.90 -3.37
C ASP A 208 -14.39 9.40 -3.46
N ILE A 209 -13.66 9.88 -2.47
CA ILE A 209 -13.38 11.28 -2.21
C ILE A 209 -12.04 11.65 -2.86
N ARG A 210 -12.07 12.64 -3.75
CA ARG A 210 -10.86 13.26 -4.27
C ARG A 210 -10.28 14.23 -3.24
N ILE A 211 -8.98 14.14 -2.99
CA ILE A 211 -8.24 15.02 -2.10
C ILE A 211 -7.50 16.05 -2.95
N ASP A 212 -7.85 17.32 -2.76
CA ASP A 212 -7.22 18.43 -3.45
C ASP A 212 -6.56 19.34 -2.40
N LEU A 213 -5.43 18.86 -1.88
CA LEU A 213 -4.59 19.61 -0.95
C LEU A 213 -3.38 20.16 -1.69
N PRO A 214 -2.97 21.41 -1.41
CA PRO A 214 -1.80 21.99 -2.05
C PRO A 214 -0.54 21.18 -1.74
N GLY A 215 0.20 20.83 -2.77
CA GLY A 215 1.50 20.15 -2.60
C GLY A 215 2.66 21.14 -2.43
N PRO A 216 3.82 20.69 -1.95
CA PRO A 216 4.10 19.33 -1.48
C PRO A 216 3.47 19.04 -0.10
N HIS A 217 3.08 17.78 0.12
CA HIS A 217 2.57 17.37 1.42
C HIS A 217 3.70 17.43 2.47
N VAL A 218 3.48 18.21 3.51
CA VAL A 218 4.40 18.37 4.64
C VAL A 218 3.65 18.13 5.95
N GLN A 219 4.35 17.70 6.99
CA GLN A 219 3.70 17.33 8.26
C GLN A 219 2.86 18.48 8.85
N ALA A 220 3.30 19.74 8.69
CA ALA A 220 2.59 20.93 9.19
C ALA A 220 1.18 21.08 8.61
N MET A 221 0.90 20.60 7.39
CA MET A 221 -0.44 20.70 6.78
C MET A 221 -1.51 19.97 7.57
N ARG A 222 -1.12 18.99 8.42
CA ARG A 222 -2.05 18.21 9.25
C ARG A 222 -2.82 19.06 10.28
N ASP A 223 -2.31 20.26 10.59
CA ASP A 223 -2.93 21.20 11.53
C ASP A 223 -3.80 22.24 10.80
N GLU A 224 -3.76 22.26 9.48
CA GLU A 224 -4.47 23.22 8.66
C GLU A 224 -5.98 22.90 8.50
N ALA A 225 -6.78 23.94 8.32
CA ALA A 225 -8.23 23.80 8.17
C ALA A 225 -8.65 22.97 6.94
N PRO A 226 -8.00 23.07 5.74
CA PRO A 226 -8.32 22.21 4.59
C PRO A 226 -8.16 20.72 4.89
N PHE A 227 -7.05 20.33 5.51
CA PHE A 227 -6.78 18.95 5.91
C PHE A 227 -7.85 18.41 6.87
N ASN A 228 -8.17 19.19 7.90
CA ASN A 228 -9.18 18.81 8.90
C ASN A 228 -10.59 18.71 8.31
N ARG A 229 -10.93 19.50 7.28
CA ARG A 229 -12.20 19.36 6.54
C ARG A 229 -12.30 18.03 5.81
N TYR A 230 -11.23 17.59 5.12
CA TYR A 230 -11.21 16.27 4.49
C TYR A 230 -11.32 15.14 5.51
N CYS A 231 -10.61 15.23 6.64
CA CYS A 231 -10.75 14.25 7.72
C CYS A 231 -12.20 14.14 8.24
N ALA A 232 -12.89 15.29 8.40
CA ALA A 232 -14.28 15.31 8.81
C ALA A 232 -15.22 14.72 7.74
N GLN A 233 -14.97 15.01 6.45
CA GLN A 233 -15.71 14.44 5.33
C GLN A 233 -15.59 12.91 5.29
N VAL A 234 -14.38 12.37 5.33
CA VAL A 234 -14.13 10.92 5.34
C VAL A 234 -14.81 10.26 6.55
N ARG A 235 -14.71 10.88 7.74
CA ARG A 235 -15.38 10.37 8.95
C ARG A 235 -16.89 10.33 8.78
N LYS A 236 -17.49 11.39 8.23
CA LYS A 236 -18.93 11.44 7.95
C LYS A 236 -19.36 10.32 7.01
N SER A 237 -18.60 10.05 5.94
CA SER A 237 -18.88 8.96 5.01
C SER A 237 -18.77 7.57 5.69
N MET A 238 -17.81 7.40 6.63
CA MET A 238 -17.69 6.16 7.41
C MET A 238 -18.81 5.96 8.43
N ASP A 239 -19.36 7.04 9.00
CA ASP A 239 -20.40 6.98 10.02
C ASP A 239 -21.81 6.99 9.42
N GLY A 240 -22.02 7.68 8.30
CA GLY A 240 -23.32 7.81 7.62
C GLY A 240 -23.88 6.51 7.03
N VAL A 241 -23.07 5.45 6.97
CA VAL A 241 -23.46 4.10 6.51
C VAL A 241 -23.76 3.17 7.71
N ALA A 242 -23.57 3.65 8.94
CA ALA A 242 -23.81 2.89 10.17
C ALA A 242 -25.24 3.09 10.74
N ALA A 243 -26.07 3.90 10.08
CA ALA A 243 -27.47 4.13 10.35
C ALA A 243 -28.32 3.46 9.27
#